data_daa916259ebb4a24d443b714c8b66dfc
#
_entry.id   daa916259ebb4a24d443b714c8b66dfc
#
_cell.length_a   1.000
_cell.length_b   1.000
_cell.length_c   1.000
_cell.angle_alpha   90.00
_cell.angle_beta   90.00
_cell.angle_gamma   90.00
#
_symmetry.space_group_name_H-M   'P 1'
#
loop_
_entity.id
_entity.type
_entity.pdbx_description
1 polymer ?
#
loop_
_entity_poly.entity_id
_entity_poly.type
_entity_poly.pdbx_seq_one_letter_code
_entity_poly.pdbx_strand_id
1 'polypeptide(L)'
;MAKKGQPQRAPTRRQLARSKKEQEQLRLIYFGLAGVGVLVLLVLAFGLYQTYVLEPSSPVVTVNDADVTTRAYRDRVRYERFLLDDQFSQIQAQLASLPAGGENDQFSQMLRNQYQQFASQLLQQRSLIDRQTVDTLIEDELVEAEATERGITVSPEEVTEFINRIVASREGGRTEPAREETSAAAAESTATRRIQARAATLGPSPTLTPTVTLTQTEALTQSESITPTATPADTPTPAPTPTPNIISGETLTTGYQNWITTLANNAGLDEATYREYIRLALLQDKLRETLGEDVPREEEQAHARHILVETEEEAQAVVERLNEGEEFADLAAEVSTDSGSAAQGGDLGWVPQGSFVAPVDEAVFSLPIGEVSEPIESTFGWHVIEVLEREERELSPGDYAQRQRQAYTTWLNEARAAATIEDFWTADKAPADSGPPTPSL
;
A
#
# COMPACT_ATOMS: atom_id res chain seq x y z
N MET A 1 78.78 47.87 33.19
CA MET A 1 79.31 48.10 31.85
C MET A 1 78.24 47.98 30.78
N ALA A 2 77.79 49.11 30.26
CA ALA A 2 76.73 49.18 29.27
C ALA A 2 77.29 48.93 27.88
N LYS A 3 76.82 47.92 27.15
CA LYS A 3 77.18 47.71 25.77
C LYS A 3 76.60 48.79 24.87
N LYS A 4 77.45 49.66 24.33
CA LYS A 4 77.10 50.68 23.33
C LYS A 4 76.55 49.92 22.07
N GLY A 5 75.31 50.22 21.74
CA GLY A 5 74.72 49.74 20.46
C GLY A 5 75.42 50.43 19.31
N GLN A 6 75.86 49.60 18.36
CA GLN A 6 76.40 50.09 17.10
C GLN A 6 75.35 50.84 16.28
N PRO A 7 75.66 51.95 15.64
CA PRO A 7 74.67 52.68 14.81
C PRO A 7 74.39 51.85 13.54
N GLN A 8 73.07 51.50 13.37
CA GLN A 8 72.64 50.85 12.13
C GLN A 8 72.90 51.81 10.93
N ARG A 9 73.72 51.39 10.01
CA ARG A 9 73.97 52.13 8.77
C ARG A 9 72.64 52.23 7.98
N ALA A 10 72.31 53.47 7.58
CA ALA A 10 71.15 53.71 6.73
C ALA A 10 71.25 52.90 5.41
N PRO A 11 70.13 52.26 4.98
CA PRO A 11 70.15 51.40 3.80
C PRO A 11 70.52 52.20 2.53
N THR A 12 71.40 51.66 1.70
CA THR A 12 71.78 52.29 0.43
C THR A 12 70.66 52.34 -0.56
N ARG A 13 70.67 53.34 -1.49
CA ARG A 13 69.64 53.49 -2.54
C ARG A 13 69.38 52.17 -3.34
N ARG A 14 70.39 51.34 -3.52
CA ARG A 14 70.26 50.01 -4.15
C ARG A 14 69.49 48.99 -3.25
N GLN A 15 69.67 49.02 -1.94
CA GLN A 15 68.97 48.16 -0.99
C GLN A 15 67.50 48.57 -0.86
N LEU A 16 67.18 49.88 -0.86
CA LEU A 16 65.86 50.43 -0.88
C LEU A 16 65.09 50.07 -2.19
N ALA A 17 65.79 50.12 -3.34
CA ALA A 17 65.19 49.74 -4.62
C ALA A 17 64.89 48.21 -4.71
N ARG A 18 65.74 47.40 -4.09
CA ARG A 18 65.62 45.96 -4.05
C ARG A 18 64.47 45.54 -3.12
N SER A 19 64.34 46.17 -1.93
CA SER A 19 63.28 45.93 -0.99
C SER A 19 61.91 46.37 -1.53
N LYS A 20 61.86 47.46 -2.31
CA LYS A 20 60.60 47.87 -2.99
C LYS A 20 60.15 46.84 -4.05
N LYS A 21 61.06 46.33 -4.84
CA LYS A 21 60.76 45.33 -5.84
C LYS A 21 60.35 43.98 -5.23
N GLU A 22 60.98 43.57 -4.14
CA GLU A 22 60.59 42.40 -3.34
C GLU A 22 59.22 42.60 -2.66
N GLN A 23 58.90 43.79 -2.17
CA GLN A 23 57.57 44.09 -1.64
C GLN A 23 56.50 44.13 -2.72
N GLU A 24 56.76 44.60 -3.92
CA GLU A 24 55.86 44.54 -5.04
C GLU A 24 55.61 43.09 -5.51
N GLN A 25 56.63 42.25 -5.57
CA GLN A 25 56.51 40.84 -5.88
C GLN A 25 55.72 40.09 -4.79
N LEU A 26 56.03 40.35 -3.53
CA LEU A 26 55.26 39.79 -2.41
C LEU A 26 53.76 40.19 -2.46
N ARG A 27 53.49 41.47 -2.76
CA ARG A 27 52.10 41.93 -2.95
C ARG A 27 51.39 41.17 -4.07
N LEU A 28 52.03 40.99 -5.23
CA LEU A 28 51.47 40.21 -6.34
C LEU A 28 51.21 38.75 -5.96
N ILE A 29 52.11 38.13 -5.17
CA ILE A 29 51.93 36.78 -4.65
C ILE A 29 50.76 36.71 -3.68
N TYR A 30 50.67 37.71 -2.75
CA TYR A 30 49.54 37.77 -1.84
C TYR A 30 48.19 38.02 -2.55
N PHE A 31 48.16 38.89 -3.56
CA PHE A 31 46.98 39.09 -4.38
C PHE A 31 46.61 37.81 -5.19
N GLY A 32 47.60 37.09 -5.73
CA GLY A 32 47.40 35.81 -6.38
C GLY A 32 46.85 34.77 -5.42
N LEU A 33 47.44 34.61 -4.23
CA LEU A 33 46.95 33.70 -3.19
C LEU A 33 45.53 34.08 -2.68
N ALA A 34 45.28 35.38 -2.50
CA ALA A 34 43.97 35.88 -2.13
C ALA A 34 42.93 35.58 -3.24
N GLY A 35 43.28 35.76 -4.51
CA GLY A 35 42.43 35.41 -5.66
C GLY A 35 42.11 33.92 -5.71
N VAL A 36 43.11 33.05 -5.49
CA VAL A 36 42.92 31.59 -5.39
C VAL A 36 42.00 31.25 -4.18
N GLY A 37 42.23 31.90 -3.02
CA GLY A 37 41.39 31.73 -1.84
C GLY A 37 39.91 32.10 -2.10
N VAL A 38 39.68 33.22 -2.76
CA VAL A 38 38.32 33.63 -3.16
C VAL A 38 37.72 32.65 -4.15
N LEU A 39 38.46 32.15 -5.11
CA LEU A 39 37.96 31.16 -6.09
C LEU A 39 37.58 29.85 -5.38
N VAL A 40 38.39 29.36 -4.46
CA VAL A 40 38.08 28.18 -3.63
C VAL A 40 36.80 28.39 -2.81
N LEU A 41 36.64 29.57 -2.17
CA LEU A 41 35.46 29.90 -1.43
C LEU A 41 34.19 29.98 -2.31
N LEU A 42 34.31 30.51 -3.53
CA LEU A 42 33.22 30.53 -4.50
C LEU A 42 32.80 29.13 -4.95
N VAL A 43 33.78 28.26 -5.21
CA VAL A 43 33.53 26.84 -5.58
C VAL A 43 32.84 26.10 -4.42
N LEU A 44 33.31 26.30 -3.17
CA LEU A 44 32.68 25.73 -1.99
C LEU A 44 31.29 26.29 -1.76
N ALA A 45 31.10 27.60 -1.88
CA ALA A 45 29.79 28.24 -1.75
C ALA A 45 28.80 27.76 -2.83
N PHE A 46 29.27 27.60 -4.08
CA PHE A 46 28.48 27.05 -5.17
C PHE A 46 28.11 25.57 -4.92
N GLY A 47 29.09 24.75 -4.46
CA GLY A 47 28.82 23.36 -4.09
C GLY A 47 27.79 23.24 -2.96
N LEU A 48 27.92 24.07 -1.92
CA LEU A 48 26.92 24.15 -0.84
C LEU A 48 25.55 24.60 -1.36
N TYR A 49 25.52 25.63 -2.19
CA TYR A 49 24.27 26.11 -2.82
C TYR A 49 23.61 25.04 -3.69
N GLN A 50 24.39 24.32 -4.48
CA GLN A 50 23.89 23.21 -5.29
C GLN A 50 23.29 22.12 -4.41
N THR A 51 24.01 21.65 -3.37
CA THR A 51 23.60 20.54 -2.51
C THR A 51 22.41 20.89 -1.58
N TYR A 52 22.38 22.12 -1.03
CA TYR A 52 21.39 22.47 -0.01
C TYR A 52 20.18 23.25 -0.55
N VAL A 53 20.26 23.81 -1.76
CA VAL A 53 19.21 24.64 -2.33
C VAL A 53 18.70 24.09 -3.68
N LEU A 54 19.57 23.90 -4.65
CA LEU A 54 19.14 23.52 -5.99
C LEU A 54 18.67 22.06 -6.06
N GLU A 55 19.42 21.13 -5.51
CA GLU A 55 19.11 19.70 -5.57
C GLU A 55 17.79 19.37 -4.83
N PRO A 56 17.55 19.83 -3.58
CA PRO A 56 16.30 19.55 -2.89
C PRO A 56 15.06 20.17 -3.55
N SER A 57 15.19 21.26 -4.29
CA SER A 57 14.10 21.91 -5.02
C SER A 57 13.91 21.41 -6.45
N SER A 58 14.82 20.55 -6.96
CA SER A 58 14.66 19.96 -8.29
C SER A 58 13.50 18.96 -8.29
N PRO A 59 12.72 18.88 -9.40
CA PRO A 59 11.64 17.92 -9.50
C PRO A 59 12.17 16.48 -9.56
N VAL A 60 11.45 15.55 -8.93
CA VAL A 60 11.62 14.10 -9.09
C VAL A 60 10.63 13.57 -10.12
N VAL A 61 9.43 14.11 -10.10
CA VAL A 61 8.37 13.85 -11.07
C VAL A 61 7.52 15.10 -11.20
N THR A 62 7.00 15.36 -12.40
CA THR A 62 5.99 16.38 -12.65
C THR A 62 4.73 15.68 -13.10
N VAL A 63 3.60 16.02 -12.49
CA VAL A 63 2.27 15.51 -12.84
C VAL A 63 1.43 16.66 -13.32
N ASN A 64 1.13 16.71 -14.61
CA ASN A 64 0.57 17.89 -15.27
C ASN A 64 1.47 19.12 -15.02
N ASP A 65 0.98 20.10 -14.27
CA ASP A 65 1.74 21.33 -13.94
C ASP A 65 2.30 21.35 -12.52
N ALA A 66 2.14 20.25 -11.77
CA ALA A 66 2.59 20.15 -10.38
C ALA A 66 3.96 19.46 -10.29
N ASP A 67 4.93 20.14 -9.70
CA ASP A 67 6.30 19.65 -9.48
C ASP A 67 6.41 18.98 -8.10
N VAL A 68 6.68 17.68 -8.06
CA VAL A 68 7.06 16.96 -6.84
C VAL A 68 8.56 17.09 -6.64
N THR A 69 8.97 17.82 -5.61
CA THR A 69 10.39 18.13 -5.36
C THR A 69 11.18 16.94 -4.80
N THR A 70 12.49 16.93 -5.03
CA THR A 70 13.41 15.95 -4.43
C THR A 70 13.35 15.93 -2.89
N ARG A 71 13.05 17.07 -2.25
CA ARG A 71 12.84 17.13 -0.81
C ARG A 71 11.60 16.34 -0.40
N ALA A 72 10.44 16.61 -1.01
CA ALA A 72 9.19 15.91 -0.72
C ALA A 72 9.33 14.40 -0.91
N TYR A 73 9.98 14.01 -2.02
CA TYR A 73 10.31 12.60 -2.29
C TYR A 73 11.19 11.98 -1.19
N ARG A 74 12.29 12.64 -0.80
CA ARG A 74 13.19 12.14 0.26
C ARG A 74 12.50 12.01 1.60
N ASP A 75 11.63 12.97 1.94
CA ASP A 75 10.86 12.94 3.18
C ASP A 75 9.87 11.77 3.17
N ARG A 76 9.19 11.53 2.04
CA ARG A 76 8.27 10.41 1.89
C ARG A 76 9.00 9.06 1.95
N VAL A 77 10.11 8.87 1.24
CA VAL A 77 10.93 7.65 1.32
C VAL A 77 11.37 7.36 2.75
N ARG A 78 11.86 8.39 3.49
CA ARG A 78 12.26 8.20 4.89
C ARG A 78 11.11 7.77 5.78
N TYR A 79 9.93 8.34 5.56
CA TYR A 79 8.72 7.97 6.27
C TYR A 79 8.32 6.53 6.02
N GLU A 80 8.26 6.12 4.76
CA GLU A 80 7.85 4.77 4.39
C GLU A 80 8.87 3.70 4.85
N ARG A 81 10.17 3.98 4.69
CA ARG A 81 11.22 3.12 5.25
C ARG A 81 11.09 2.99 6.77
N PHE A 82 10.87 4.09 7.47
CA PHE A 82 10.68 4.08 8.92
C PHE A 82 9.48 3.22 9.35
N LEU A 83 8.35 3.29 8.64
CA LEU A 83 7.19 2.45 8.94
C LEU A 83 7.49 0.96 8.77
N LEU A 84 8.19 0.58 7.70
CA LEU A 84 8.61 -0.80 7.48
C LEU A 84 9.62 -1.27 8.53
N ASP A 85 10.57 -0.42 8.92
CA ASP A 85 11.59 -0.73 9.94
C ASP A 85 10.95 -0.86 11.33
N ASP A 86 9.94 -0.05 11.67
CA ASP A 86 9.14 -0.16 12.89
C ASP A 86 8.37 -1.48 12.93
N GLN A 87 7.70 -1.84 11.83
CA GLN A 87 6.99 -3.11 11.69
C GLN A 87 7.92 -4.31 11.77
N PHE A 88 9.07 -4.26 11.10
CA PHE A 88 10.09 -5.29 11.17
C PHE A 88 10.59 -5.49 12.61
N SER A 89 10.84 -4.39 13.33
CA SER A 89 11.25 -4.41 14.75
C SER A 89 10.21 -5.06 15.65
N GLN A 90 8.92 -4.78 15.43
CA GLN A 90 7.83 -5.40 16.18
C GLN A 90 7.76 -6.91 15.94
N ILE A 91 7.92 -7.36 14.68
CA ILE A 91 7.96 -8.79 14.35
C ILE A 91 9.16 -9.47 15.01
N GLN A 92 10.34 -8.84 15.01
CA GLN A 92 11.50 -9.35 15.70
C GLN A 92 11.27 -9.49 17.20
N ALA A 93 10.64 -8.51 17.83
CA ALA A 93 10.27 -8.56 19.24
C ALA A 93 9.27 -9.70 19.53
N GLN A 94 8.30 -9.93 18.66
CA GLN A 94 7.36 -11.06 18.77
C GLN A 94 8.09 -12.40 18.61
N LEU A 95 8.97 -12.52 17.62
CA LEU A 95 9.81 -13.72 17.45
C LEU A 95 10.65 -14.03 18.68
N ALA A 96 11.26 -12.99 19.28
CA ALA A 96 12.07 -13.13 20.49
C ALA A 96 11.23 -13.52 21.73
N SER A 97 9.95 -13.15 21.78
CA SER A 97 9.04 -13.49 22.88
C SER A 97 8.47 -14.91 22.80
N LEU A 98 8.59 -15.59 21.64
CA LEU A 98 8.11 -16.96 21.49
C LEU A 98 8.94 -17.91 22.37
N PRO A 99 8.30 -18.84 23.12
CA PRO A 99 9.01 -19.83 23.92
C PRO A 99 10.05 -20.59 23.07
N ALA A 100 11.20 -20.86 23.61
CA ALA A 100 12.15 -21.78 23.00
C ALA A 100 11.54 -23.20 23.03
N GLY A 101 10.68 -23.50 22.03
CA GLY A 101 9.93 -24.74 21.94
C GLY A 101 10.86 -25.95 21.94
N GLY A 102 10.48 -27.01 22.67
CA GLY A 102 11.11 -28.31 22.53
C GLY A 102 10.87 -28.91 21.15
N GLU A 103 11.58 -30.00 20.80
CA GLU A 103 11.51 -30.64 19.48
C GLU A 103 10.10 -31.07 19.05
N ASN A 104 9.11 -31.12 19.96
CA ASN A 104 7.72 -31.50 19.69
C ASN A 104 6.73 -30.33 19.64
N ASP A 105 7.18 -29.08 19.69
CA ASP A 105 6.29 -27.90 19.65
C ASP A 105 6.10 -27.41 18.19
N GLN A 106 5.28 -28.15 17.42
CA GLN A 106 4.95 -27.84 16.03
C GLN A 106 4.28 -26.46 15.88
N PHE A 107 3.51 -26.04 16.88
CA PHE A 107 2.81 -24.73 16.82
C PHE A 107 3.80 -23.56 16.88
N SER A 108 4.73 -23.57 17.83
CA SER A 108 5.76 -22.52 17.93
C SER A 108 6.70 -22.52 16.71
N GLN A 109 6.98 -23.69 16.11
CA GLN A 109 7.76 -23.78 14.87
C GLN A 109 7.01 -23.19 13.68
N MET A 110 5.72 -23.53 13.53
CA MET A 110 4.85 -22.96 12.47
C MET A 110 4.79 -21.42 12.59
N LEU A 111 4.59 -20.92 13.81
CA LEU A 111 4.50 -19.47 14.06
C LEU A 111 5.83 -18.77 13.78
N ARG A 112 6.98 -19.34 14.15
CA ARG A 112 8.31 -18.82 13.80
C ARG A 112 8.49 -18.74 12.27
N ASN A 113 8.15 -19.81 11.55
CA ASN A 113 8.27 -19.86 10.10
C ASN A 113 7.38 -18.77 9.44
N GLN A 114 6.17 -18.60 9.95
CA GLN A 114 5.27 -17.55 9.46
C GLN A 114 5.84 -16.14 9.69
N TYR A 115 6.34 -15.84 10.90
CA TYR A 115 6.97 -14.56 11.19
C TYR A 115 8.26 -14.33 10.38
N GLN A 116 9.06 -15.36 10.14
CA GLN A 116 10.26 -15.25 9.30
C GLN A 116 9.91 -14.98 7.85
N GLN A 117 8.86 -15.62 7.29
CA GLN A 117 8.37 -15.33 5.95
C GLN A 117 7.89 -13.88 5.85
N PHE A 118 7.13 -13.42 6.83
CA PHE A 118 6.63 -12.05 6.87
C PHE A 118 7.77 -11.02 6.99
N ALA A 119 8.75 -11.26 7.86
CA ALA A 119 9.96 -10.44 7.96
C ALA A 119 10.73 -10.37 6.63
N SER A 120 10.87 -11.50 5.93
CA SER A 120 11.52 -11.55 4.61
C SER A 120 10.76 -10.75 3.56
N GLN A 121 9.43 -10.80 3.59
CA GLN A 121 8.56 -10.02 2.71
C GLN A 121 8.70 -8.51 2.95
N LEU A 122 8.77 -8.08 4.22
CA LEU A 122 9.02 -6.67 4.56
C LEU A 122 10.37 -6.17 4.03
N LEU A 123 11.43 -6.98 4.17
CA LEU A 123 12.75 -6.61 3.64
C LEU A 123 12.74 -6.50 2.12
N GLN A 124 12.01 -7.38 1.43
CA GLN A 124 11.84 -7.29 -0.02
C GLN A 124 11.06 -6.02 -0.40
N GLN A 125 9.95 -5.73 0.29
CA GLN A 125 9.18 -4.50 0.07
C GLN A 125 10.05 -3.25 0.32
N ARG A 126 10.84 -3.24 1.41
CA ARG A 126 11.75 -2.15 1.74
C ARG A 126 12.75 -1.85 0.61
N SER A 127 13.22 -2.87 -0.10
CA SER A 127 14.16 -2.69 -1.22
C SER A 127 13.53 -2.01 -2.45
N LEU A 128 12.20 -2.01 -2.56
CA LEU A 128 11.47 -1.42 -3.68
C LEU A 128 10.92 -0.01 -3.37
N ILE A 129 11.01 0.42 -2.11
CA ILE A 129 10.39 1.65 -1.61
C ILE A 129 10.77 2.88 -2.43
N ASP A 130 12.05 3.00 -2.81
CA ASP A 130 12.56 4.19 -3.49
C ASP A 130 11.84 4.45 -4.83
N ARG A 131 11.54 3.41 -5.57
CA ARG A 131 10.79 3.55 -6.82
C ARG A 131 9.28 3.63 -6.58
N GLN A 132 8.75 2.81 -5.67
CA GLN A 132 7.33 2.81 -5.34
C GLN A 132 6.86 4.15 -4.78
N THR A 133 7.71 4.86 -4.04
CA THR A 133 7.39 6.20 -3.53
C THR A 133 7.11 7.20 -4.63
N VAL A 134 7.78 7.09 -5.79
CA VAL A 134 7.46 7.96 -6.94
C VAL A 134 6.03 7.71 -7.43
N ASP A 135 5.63 6.44 -7.53
CA ASP A 135 4.27 6.08 -7.93
C ASP A 135 3.23 6.55 -6.90
N THR A 136 3.55 6.49 -5.61
CA THR A 136 2.71 7.02 -4.54
C THR A 136 2.54 8.53 -4.65
N LEU A 137 3.60 9.28 -4.92
CA LEU A 137 3.56 10.72 -5.07
C LEU A 137 2.78 11.16 -6.32
N ILE A 138 2.88 10.39 -7.43
CA ILE A 138 2.02 10.61 -8.61
C ILE A 138 0.55 10.39 -8.23
N GLU A 139 0.24 9.33 -7.50
CA GLU A 139 -1.12 9.06 -7.02
C GLU A 139 -1.62 10.18 -6.10
N ASP A 140 -0.79 10.66 -5.16
CA ASP A 140 -1.14 11.73 -4.24
C ASP A 140 -1.53 13.02 -5.01
N GLU A 141 -0.77 13.42 -6.05
CA GLU A 141 -1.08 14.58 -6.91
C GLU A 141 -2.39 14.40 -7.71
N LEU A 142 -2.61 13.20 -8.28
CA LEU A 142 -3.85 12.91 -9.00
C LEU A 142 -5.08 12.93 -8.08
N VAL A 143 -4.94 12.36 -6.87
CA VAL A 143 -5.99 12.37 -5.85
C VAL A 143 -6.31 13.80 -5.41
N GLU A 144 -5.30 14.65 -5.22
CA GLU A 144 -5.49 16.04 -4.80
C GLU A 144 -6.21 16.86 -5.88
N ALA A 145 -5.85 16.64 -7.15
CA ALA A 145 -6.50 17.29 -8.28
C ALA A 145 -8.00 16.90 -8.38
N GLU A 146 -8.29 15.60 -8.39
CA GLU A 146 -9.66 15.07 -8.47
C GLU A 146 -10.51 15.45 -7.27
N ALA A 147 -9.95 15.36 -6.06
CA ALA A 147 -10.65 15.77 -4.84
C ALA A 147 -11.00 17.26 -4.86
N THR A 148 -10.10 18.10 -5.38
CA THR A 148 -10.35 19.54 -5.56
C THR A 148 -11.48 19.78 -6.55
N GLU A 149 -11.49 19.07 -7.69
CA GLU A 149 -12.55 19.17 -8.70
C GLU A 149 -13.92 18.76 -8.14
N ARG A 150 -13.95 17.70 -7.33
CA ARG A 150 -15.17 17.21 -6.68
C ARG A 150 -15.55 17.98 -5.42
N GLY A 151 -14.73 18.91 -4.95
CA GLY A 151 -14.97 19.64 -3.69
C GLY A 151 -14.80 18.79 -2.42
N ILE A 152 -14.07 17.70 -2.51
CA ILE A 152 -13.76 16.82 -1.38
C ILE A 152 -12.64 17.45 -0.55
N THR A 153 -12.87 17.62 0.75
CA THR A 153 -11.90 18.23 1.68
C THR A 153 -11.72 17.40 2.94
N VAL A 154 -10.57 17.57 3.56
CA VAL A 154 -10.24 16.99 4.87
C VAL A 154 -9.90 18.12 5.83
N SER A 155 -10.62 18.21 6.95
CA SER A 155 -10.41 19.23 7.96
C SER A 155 -9.20 18.91 8.87
N PRO A 156 -8.58 19.91 9.51
CA PRO A 156 -7.52 19.70 10.51
C PRO A 156 -7.98 18.86 11.70
N GLU A 157 -9.28 18.92 12.02
CA GLU A 157 -9.92 18.16 13.10
C GLU A 157 -9.96 16.67 12.75
N GLU A 158 -10.36 16.32 11.54
CA GLU A 158 -10.38 14.94 11.04
C GLU A 158 -8.97 14.33 11.07
N VAL A 159 -7.95 15.10 10.62
CA VAL A 159 -6.55 14.69 10.70
C VAL A 159 -6.15 14.41 12.15
N THR A 160 -6.51 15.29 13.08
CA THR A 160 -6.19 15.14 14.51
C THR A 160 -6.88 13.91 15.11
N GLU A 161 -8.15 13.71 14.80
CA GLU A 161 -8.91 12.57 15.28
C GLU A 161 -8.33 11.25 14.75
N PHE A 162 -7.96 11.22 13.47
CA PHE A 162 -7.33 10.05 12.87
C PHE A 162 -5.98 9.72 13.53
N ILE A 163 -5.12 10.72 13.74
CA ILE A 163 -3.84 10.55 14.44
C ILE A 163 -4.08 10.03 15.86
N ASN A 164 -5.07 10.56 16.57
CA ASN A 164 -5.43 10.11 17.91
C ASN A 164 -5.85 8.64 17.92
N ARG A 165 -6.57 8.16 16.90
CA ARG A 165 -6.92 6.73 16.76
C ARG A 165 -5.65 5.87 16.57
N ILE A 166 -4.70 6.30 15.73
CA ILE A 166 -3.42 5.61 15.55
C ILE A 166 -2.68 5.51 16.88
N VAL A 167 -2.54 6.63 17.58
CA VAL A 167 -1.83 6.70 18.86
C VAL A 167 -2.50 5.80 19.91
N ALA A 168 -3.82 5.85 20.04
CA ALA A 168 -4.56 5.01 20.98
C ALA A 168 -4.37 3.51 20.66
N SER A 169 -4.34 3.14 19.38
CA SER A 169 -4.08 1.75 18.97
C SER A 169 -2.67 1.30 19.34
N ARG A 170 -1.67 2.18 19.21
CA ARG A 170 -0.27 1.90 19.62
C ARG A 170 -0.13 1.73 21.15
N GLU A 171 -0.95 2.46 21.93
CA GLU A 171 -1.02 2.35 23.40
C GLU A 171 -1.90 1.16 23.86
N GLY A 172 -2.32 0.28 22.94
CA GLY A 172 -3.11 -0.91 23.25
C GLY A 172 -4.57 -0.65 23.58
N GLY A 173 -5.14 0.45 23.11
CA GLY A 173 -6.53 0.82 23.34
C GLY A 173 -7.22 1.46 22.14
N ARG A 174 -8.30 2.17 22.42
CA ARG A 174 -9.10 2.91 21.43
C ARG A 174 -9.43 4.30 21.99
N THR A 175 -9.67 5.24 21.09
CA THR A 175 -10.27 6.52 21.47
C THR A 175 -11.77 6.32 21.78
N GLU A 176 -12.35 7.21 22.61
CA GLU A 176 -13.79 7.24 22.80
C GLU A 176 -14.47 7.50 21.44
N PRO A 177 -15.46 6.67 21.00
CA PRO A 177 -16.16 6.97 19.76
C PRO A 177 -16.91 8.30 19.91
N ALA A 178 -16.81 9.17 18.90
CA ALA A 178 -17.63 10.36 18.83
C ALA A 178 -19.12 9.98 18.96
N ARG A 179 -19.86 10.69 19.79
CA ARG A 179 -21.16 10.28 20.33
C ARG A 179 -22.32 10.32 19.33
N GLU A 180 -22.08 10.62 18.06
CA GLU A 180 -23.09 10.75 17.02
C GLU A 180 -22.61 10.15 15.70
N GLU A 181 -22.67 8.84 15.53
CA GLU A 181 -22.63 8.23 14.19
C GLU A 181 -23.03 6.76 14.24
N THR A 182 -24.30 6.47 14.51
CA THR A 182 -24.82 5.08 14.54
C THR A 182 -25.13 4.50 13.16
N SER A 183 -24.96 5.23 12.06
CA SER A 183 -25.12 4.72 10.68
C SER A 183 -23.84 4.80 9.83
N ALA A 184 -22.93 5.73 10.10
CA ALA A 184 -21.61 5.82 9.45
C ALA A 184 -20.58 4.84 10.02
N ALA A 185 -20.76 4.37 11.27
CA ALA A 185 -19.82 3.49 11.97
C ALA A 185 -19.56 2.14 11.26
N ALA A 186 -20.47 1.65 10.42
CA ALA A 186 -20.25 0.44 9.62
C ALA A 186 -19.36 0.70 8.39
N ALA A 187 -19.49 1.86 7.75
CA ALA A 187 -18.64 2.30 6.63
C ALA A 187 -17.26 2.72 7.15
N GLU A 188 -17.21 3.45 8.27
CA GLU A 188 -15.98 3.89 8.93
C GLU A 188 -15.12 2.72 9.43
N SER A 189 -15.73 1.62 9.89
CA SER A 189 -14.99 0.40 10.24
C SER A 189 -14.25 -0.20 9.03
N THR A 190 -14.72 0.05 7.82
CA THR A 190 -14.13 -0.44 6.59
C THR A 190 -13.01 0.50 6.10
N ALA A 191 -13.20 1.83 6.18
CA ALA A 191 -12.18 2.82 5.88
C ALA A 191 -11.01 2.73 6.88
N THR A 192 -11.31 2.71 8.17
CA THR A 192 -10.31 2.52 9.25
C THR A 192 -9.56 1.19 9.10
N ARG A 193 -10.24 0.09 8.71
CA ARG A 193 -9.56 -1.17 8.41
C ARG A 193 -8.67 -1.09 7.17
N ARG A 194 -9.02 -0.30 6.17
CA ARG A 194 -8.21 -0.18 4.94
C ARG A 194 -7.00 0.73 5.13
N ILE A 195 -7.17 1.84 5.86
CA ILE A 195 -6.03 2.68 6.25
C ILE A 195 -5.16 1.93 7.26
N GLN A 196 -5.75 1.20 8.20
CA GLN A 196 -5.03 0.27 9.06
C GLN A 196 -4.47 -0.92 8.27
N ALA A 197 -5.08 -1.38 7.17
CA ALA A 197 -4.50 -2.37 6.27
C ALA A 197 -3.43 -1.76 5.35
N ARG A 198 -3.49 -0.49 4.98
CA ARG A 198 -2.42 0.23 4.29
C ARG A 198 -1.35 0.73 5.27
N ALA A 199 -1.72 1.15 6.47
CA ALA A 199 -0.81 1.33 7.61
C ALA A 199 -0.40 -0.03 8.21
N ALA A 200 -1.10 -1.13 7.97
CA ALA A 200 -0.75 -2.50 8.37
C ALA A 200 -0.19 -3.33 7.21
N THR A 201 -0.29 -2.88 5.97
CA THR A 201 0.76 -3.16 4.98
C THR A 201 2.03 -2.34 5.31
N LEU A 202 1.92 -1.37 6.23
CA LEU A 202 2.96 -0.47 6.73
C LEU A 202 2.94 -0.31 8.28
N GLY A 203 2.12 -1.02 9.04
CA GLY A 203 1.89 -0.87 10.49
C GLY A 203 1.62 -2.19 11.24
N PRO A 204 1.43 -2.19 12.56
CA PRO A 204 1.52 -3.39 13.38
C PRO A 204 0.54 -4.49 12.96
N SER A 205 1.11 -5.68 12.87
CA SER A 205 0.42 -6.95 12.60
C SER A 205 -0.84 -7.11 13.46
N PRO A 206 -1.97 -7.60 12.88
CA PRO A 206 -3.12 -7.96 13.69
C PRO A 206 -2.73 -9.01 14.70
N THR A 207 -3.09 -8.82 15.95
CA THR A 207 -3.03 -9.87 16.97
C THR A 207 -3.88 -11.03 16.46
N LEU A 208 -3.20 -12.07 15.96
CA LEU A 208 -3.84 -13.31 15.55
C LEU A 208 -4.39 -13.99 16.80
N THR A 209 -5.66 -13.76 17.07
CA THR A 209 -6.41 -14.66 17.97
C THR A 209 -6.60 -15.96 17.20
N PRO A 210 -6.04 -17.09 17.61
CA PRO A 210 -6.23 -18.34 16.89
C PRO A 210 -7.69 -18.76 17.02
N THR A 211 -8.45 -18.59 15.95
CA THR A 211 -9.74 -19.27 15.81
C THR A 211 -9.41 -20.72 15.47
N VAL A 212 -9.44 -21.57 16.47
CA VAL A 212 -9.32 -23.02 16.29
C VAL A 212 -10.62 -23.49 15.65
N THR A 213 -10.62 -23.64 14.34
CA THR A 213 -11.66 -24.41 13.65
C THR A 213 -11.28 -25.88 13.78
N LEU A 214 -11.85 -26.55 14.76
CA LEU A 214 -11.81 -28.01 14.85
C LEU A 214 -12.64 -28.59 13.73
N THR A 215 -11.99 -29.03 12.68
CA THR A 215 -12.61 -29.91 11.68
C THR A 215 -12.67 -31.30 12.29
N GLN A 216 -13.83 -31.68 12.81
CA GLN A 216 -14.10 -33.07 13.17
C GLN A 216 -14.40 -33.84 11.88
N THR A 217 -13.47 -34.71 11.50
CA THR A 217 -13.75 -35.83 10.62
C THR A 217 -14.13 -37.00 11.52
N GLU A 218 -15.38 -37.31 11.63
CA GLU A 218 -15.79 -38.53 12.30
C GLU A 218 -16.45 -39.50 11.34
N ALA A 219 -15.89 -40.70 11.37
CA ALA A 219 -16.41 -41.88 10.70
C ALA A 219 -17.68 -42.38 11.39
N LEU A 220 -18.64 -42.73 10.54
CA LEU A 220 -19.87 -43.45 10.89
C LEU A 220 -19.54 -44.86 11.41
N THR A 221 -20.08 -45.26 12.57
CA THR A 221 -20.81 -46.52 12.74
C THR A 221 -21.42 -46.64 14.10
N GLN A 222 -22.63 -47.11 14.10
CA GLN A 222 -23.43 -47.85 15.04
C GLN A 222 -24.55 -47.14 15.82
N SER A 223 -25.73 -47.62 15.45
CA SER A 223 -27.03 -47.47 16.04
C SER A 223 -27.09 -48.21 17.35
N GLU A 224 -27.51 -47.51 18.44
CA GLU A 224 -28.26 -48.12 19.54
C GLU A 224 -29.22 -47.13 20.16
N SER A 225 -30.46 -47.59 20.31
CA SER A 225 -31.62 -46.93 20.86
C SER A 225 -31.55 -46.79 22.36
N ILE A 226 -31.55 -45.57 22.89
CA ILE A 226 -31.90 -45.34 24.31
C ILE A 226 -32.77 -44.07 24.44
N THR A 227 -33.83 -44.21 25.15
CA THR A 227 -34.89 -43.25 25.49
C THR A 227 -34.34 -42.08 26.31
N PRO A 228 -34.78 -40.82 26.08
CA PRO A 228 -34.20 -39.67 26.78
C PRO A 228 -35.00 -39.31 28.03
N THR A 229 -34.29 -39.10 29.11
CA THR A 229 -34.67 -38.16 30.14
C THR A 229 -33.46 -37.35 30.51
N ALA A 230 -33.25 -36.22 29.83
CA ALA A 230 -32.21 -35.26 30.20
C ALA A 230 -32.89 -33.93 30.50
N THR A 231 -32.76 -33.48 31.72
CA THR A 231 -32.96 -32.12 32.20
C THR A 231 -32.14 -31.16 31.32
N PRO A 232 -32.68 -29.99 30.90
CA PRO A 232 -31.90 -29.04 30.11
C PRO A 232 -30.68 -28.60 30.92
N ALA A 233 -29.48 -28.91 30.39
CA ALA A 233 -28.25 -28.36 30.90
C ALA A 233 -28.23 -26.86 30.69
N ASP A 234 -27.86 -26.12 31.72
CA ASP A 234 -27.71 -24.67 31.67
C ASP A 234 -26.84 -24.28 30.46
N THR A 235 -27.39 -23.47 29.57
CA THR A 235 -26.63 -22.87 28.46
C THR A 235 -25.51 -22.05 29.09
N PRO A 236 -24.22 -22.30 28.73
CA PRO A 236 -23.16 -21.52 29.30
C PRO A 236 -23.38 -20.03 28.96
N THR A 237 -23.46 -19.24 30.00
CA THR A 237 -23.54 -17.78 29.88
C THR A 237 -22.33 -17.33 29.01
N PRO A 238 -22.53 -16.61 27.90
CA PRO A 238 -21.42 -16.13 27.11
C PRO A 238 -20.46 -15.33 28.00
N ALA A 239 -19.18 -15.62 27.92
CA ALA A 239 -18.16 -14.87 28.65
C ALA A 239 -18.34 -13.36 28.37
N PRO A 240 -18.21 -12.49 29.36
CA PRO A 240 -18.38 -11.06 29.16
C PRO A 240 -17.40 -10.59 28.10
N THR A 241 -17.91 -9.91 27.08
CA THR A 241 -17.06 -9.27 26.07
C THR A 241 -16.10 -8.33 26.77
N PRO A 242 -14.78 -8.45 26.56
CA PRO A 242 -13.82 -7.59 27.23
C PRO A 242 -14.14 -6.12 26.96
N THR A 243 -14.27 -5.33 28.00
CA THR A 243 -14.49 -3.89 27.90
C THR A 243 -13.28 -3.29 27.15
N PRO A 244 -13.50 -2.53 26.06
CA PRO A 244 -12.40 -1.93 25.34
C PRO A 244 -11.61 -0.95 26.23
N ASN A 245 -10.29 -1.02 26.17
CA ASN A 245 -9.41 -0.06 26.85
C ASN A 245 -9.53 1.30 26.14
N ILE A 246 -10.12 2.28 26.79
CA ILE A 246 -10.29 3.64 26.24
C ILE A 246 -9.07 4.50 26.63
N ILE A 247 -8.35 4.95 25.62
CA ILE A 247 -7.20 5.86 25.78
C ILE A 247 -7.69 7.29 25.55
N SER A 248 -7.49 8.14 26.55
CA SER A 248 -7.92 9.55 26.51
C SER A 248 -7.00 10.45 27.34
N GLY A 249 -7.22 11.74 27.22
CA GLY A 249 -6.56 12.75 28.06
C GLY A 249 -5.04 12.74 27.97
N GLU A 250 -4.36 12.68 29.12
CA GLU A 250 -2.90 12.80 29.22
C GLU A 250 -2.15 11.67 28.51
N THR A 251 -2.67 10.43 28.59
CA THR A 251 -2.06 9.26 27.91
C THR A 251 -2.04 9.46 26.40
N LEU A 252 -3.14 9.93 25.81
CA LEU A 252 -3.22 10.23 24.38
C LEU A 252 -2.28 11.35 23.98
N THR A 253 -2.23 12.44 24.76
CA THR A 253 -1.33 13.58 24.51
C THR A 253 0.13 13.14 24.58
N THR A 254 0.49 12.37 25.61
CA THR A 254 1.87 11.87 25.77
C THR A 254 2.24 10.91 24.66
N GLY A 255 1.35 9.99 24.30
CA GLY A 255 1.54 9.06 23.18
C GLY A 255 1.75 9.81 21.87
N TYR A 256 0.97 10.85 21.61
CA TYR A 256 1.12 11.69 20.41
C TYR A 256 2.51 12.38 20.38
N GLN A 257 2.93 13.03 21.48
CA GLN A 257 4.23 13.69 21.54
C GLN A 257 5.40 12.70 21.39
N ASN A 258 5.28 11.52 21.98
CA ASN A 258 6.26 10.46 21.81
C ASN A 258 6.33 10.00 20.33
N TRP A 259 5.19 9.87 19.68
CA TRP A 259 5.13 9.49 18.28
C TRP A 259 5.78 10.53 17.37
N ILE A 260 5.44 11.81 17.52
CA ILE A 260 6.06 12.91 16.76
C ILE A 260 7.57 12.97 17.00
N THR A 261 8.01 12.80 18.24
CA THR A 261 9.44 12.74 18.58
C THR A 261 10.13 11.55 17.91
N THR A 262 9.48 10.42 17.85
CA THR A 262 9.99 9.22 17.19
C THR A 262 10.13 9.43 15.69
N LEU A 263 9.15 10.04 15.03
CA LEU A 263 9.20 10.41 13.61
C LEU A 263 10.34 11.40 13.33
N ALA A 264 10.49 12.41 14.16
CA ALA A 264 11.55 13.41 14.02
C ALA A 264 12.95 12.78 14.14
N ASN A 265 13.15 11.91 15.12
CA ASN A 265 14.45 11.29 15.38
C ASN A 265 14.84 10.21 14.37
N ASN A 266 13.89 9.39 13.92
CA ASN A 266 14.15 8.20 13.10
C ASN A 266 13.92 8.44 11.60
N ALA A 267 12.92 9.26 11.25
CA ALA A 267 12.61 9.58 9.86
C ALA A 267 13.00 11.03 9.46
N GLY A 268 13.39 11.88 10.42
CA GLY A 268 13.72 13.28 10.16
C GLY A 268 12.52 14.10 9.70
N LEU A 269 11.30 13.71 10.11
CA LEU A 269 10.04 14.33 9.73
C LEU A 269 9.55 15.28 10.84
N ASP A 270 9.07 16.43 10.43
CA ASP A 270 8.34 17.32 11.33
C ASP A 270 6.84 16.97 11.37
N GLU A 271 6.16 17.51 12.37
CA GLU A 271 4.74 17.29 12.60
C GLU A 271 3.88 17.76 11.42
N ALA A 272 4.23 18.87 10.79
CA ALA A 272 3.46 19.42 9.68
C ALA A 272 3.48 18.48 8.47
N THR A 273 4.64 17.97 8.11
CA THR A 273 4.81 16.98 7.04
C THR A 273 4.05 15.67 7.33
N TYR A 274 4.12 15.19 8.59
CA TYR A 274 3.36 13.99 8.98
C TYR A 274 1.85 14.20 8.87
N ARG A 275 1.34 15.34 9.37
CA ARG A 275 -0.09 15.68 9.26
C ARG A 275 -0.55 15.77 7.80
N GLU A 276 0.32 16.26 6.93
CA GLU A 276 0.03 16.32 5.49
C GLU A 276 -0.10 14.92 4.88
N TYR A 277 0.76 13.97 5.25
CA TYR A 277 0.61 12.58 4.79
C TYR A 277 -0.70 11.94 5.28
N ILE A 278 -1.12 12.25 6.51
CA ILE A 278 -2.42 11.78 7.01
C ILE A 278 -3.57 12.47 6.28
N ARG A 279 -3.46 13.77 5.96
CA ARG A 279 -4.46 14.49 5.18
C ARG A 279 -4.66 13.84 3.80
N LEU A 280 -3.57 13.56 3.10
CA LEU A 280 -3.61 12.90 1.79
C LEU A 280 -4.21 11.49 1.87
N ALA A 281 -3.85 10.71 2.88
CA ALA A 281 -4.43 9.39 3.09
C ALA A 281 -5.95 9.45 3.33
N LEU A 282 -6.42 10.40 4.14
CA LEU A 282 -7.85 10.62 4.38
C LEU A 282 -8.56 11.14 3.13
N LEU A 283 -7.91 12.01 2.36
CA LEU A 283 -8.45 12.52 1.09
C LEU A 283 -8.65 11.39 0.08
N GLN A 284 -7.66 10.49 -0.03
CA GLN A 284 -7.74 9.30 -0.86
C GLN A 284 -8.88 8.37 -0.44
N ASP A 285 -9.11 8.19 0.86
CA ASP A 285 -10.20 7.37 1.35
C ASP A 285 -11.56 7.98 1.07
N LYS A 286 -11.72 9.30 1.25
CA LYS A 286 -12.96 10.02 0.89
C LYS A 286 -13.23 9.95 -0.61
N LEU A 287 -12.20 10.13 -1.45
CA LEU A 287 -12.34 9.99 -2.89
C LEU A 287 -12.76 8.57 -3.27
N ARG A 288 -12.16 7.55 -2.66
CA ARG A 288 -12.54 6.15 -2.87
C ARG A 288 -13.99 5.87 -2.50
N GLU A 289 -14.45 6.42 -1.38
CA GLU A 289 -15.85 6.34 -0.95
C GLU A 289 -16.78 7.00 -1.96
N THR A 290 -16.49 8.24 -2.35
CA THR A 290 -17.28 9.00 -3.34
C THR A 290 -17.36 8.26 -4.68
N LEU A 291 -16.22 7.78 -5.21
CA LEU A 291 -16.20 6.98 -6.45
C LEU A 291 -16.99 5.67 -6.31
N GLY A 292 -16.97 5.07 -5.12
CA GLY A 292 -17.79 3.89 -4.82
C GLY A 292 -19.29 4.17 -4.76
N GLU A 293 -19.70 5.37 -4.32
CA GLU A 293 -21.09 5.80 -4.33
C GLU A 293 -21.62 6.05 -5.75
N ASP A 294 -20.76 6.50 -6.67
CA ASP A 294 -21.08 6.73 -8.08
C ASP A 294 -21.31 5.41 -8.87
N VAL A 295 -20.96 4.25 -8.31
CA VAL A 295 -21.15 2.96 -8.97
C VAL A 295 -22.62 2.62 -9.14
N PRO A 296 -23.09 2.33 -10.37
CA PRO A 296 -24.48 1.91 -10.60
C PRO A 296 -24.83 0.63 -9.80
N ARG A 297 -26.03 0.54 -9.30
CA ARG A 297 -26.54 -0.67 -8.63
C ARG A 297 -27.02 -1.71 -9.62
N GLU A 298 -27.34 -1.28 -10.83
CA GLU A 298 -27.82 -2.11 -11.93
C GLU A 298 -26.80 -2.03 -13.06
N GLU A 299 -26.53 -3.16 -13.70
CA GLU A 299 -25.75 -3.25 -14.94
C GLU A 299 -26.24 -4.38 -15.82
N GLU A 300 -25.85 -4.36 -17.10
CA GLU A 300 -26.16 -5.45 -18.02
C GLU A 300 -25.57 -6.75 -17.51
N GLN A 301 -26.40 -7.75 -17.31
CA GLN A 301 -26.02 -9.12 -16.94
C GLN A 301 -26.47 -10.08 -18.02
N ALA A 302 -25.69 -11.13 -18.22
CA ALA A 302 -26.01 -12.21 -19.13
C ALA A 302 -26.32 -13.48 -18.36
N HIS A 303 -27.41 -14.17 -18.76
CA HIS A 303 -27.64 -15.56 -18.37
C HIS A 303 -27.04 -16.45 -19.44
N ALA A 304 -26.02 -17.19 -19.08
CA ALA A 304 -25.26 -18.01 -20.01
C ALA A 304 -25.08 -19.44 -19.48
N ARG A 305 -24.80 -20.35 -20.39
CA ARG A 305 -24.37 -21.71 -20.07
C ARG A 305 -23.14 -22.08 -20.89
N HIS A 306 -22.29 -22.96 -20.37
CA HIS A 306 -21.07 -23.37 -21.04
C HIS A 306 -20.79 -24.88 -20.90
N ILE A 307 -19.97 -25.38 -21.82
CA ILE A 307 -19.33 -26.67 -21.74
C ILE A 307 -17.83 -26.45 -21.82
N LEU A 308 -17.08 -26.93 -20.82
CA LEU A 308 -15.63 -26.83 -20.74
C LEU A 308 -15.02 -28.20 -21.03
N VAL A 309 -14.06 -28.26 -21.96
CA VAL A 309 -13.32 -29.47 -22.32
C VAL A 309 -11.82 -29.20 -22.40
N GLU A 310 -11.00 -30.25 -22.49
CA GLU A 310 -9.54 -30.09 -22.43
C GLU A 310 -8.92 -29.67 -23.78
N THR A 311 -9.51 -30.07 -24.91
CA THR A 311 -8.95 -29.88 -26.26
C THR A 311 -9.91 -29.17 -27.21
N GLU A 312 -9.35 -28.54 -28.24
CA GLU A 312 -10.10 -27.90 -29.32
C GLU A 312 -10.96 -28.93 -30.10
N GLU A 313 -10.42 -30.12 -30.35
CA GLU A 313 -11.11 -31.18 -31.06
C GLU A 313 -12.36 -31.65 -30.29
N GLU A 314 -12.28 -31.76 -28.97
CA GLU A 314 -13.44 -32.06 -28.11
C GLU A 314 -14.49 -30.95 -28.17
N ALA A 315 -14.07 -29.70 -28.09
CA ALA A 315 -14.98 -28.54 -28.18
C ALA A 315 -15.67 -28.49 -29.57
N GLN A 316 -14.92 -28.75 -30.64
CA GLN A 316 -15.47 -28.86 -32.01
C GLN A 316 -16.51 -29.99 -32.12
N ALA A 317 -16.22 -31.15 -31.52
CA ALA A 317 -17.18 -32.27 -31.49
C ALA A 317 -18.46 -31.90 -30.70
N VAL A 318 -18.35 -31.11 -29.62
CA VAL A 318 -19.50 -30.57 -28.89
C VAL A 318 -20.34 -29.67 -29.79
N VAL A 319 -19.72 -28.73 -30.52
CA VAL A 319 -20.42 -27.84 -31.46
C VAL A 319 -21.12 -28.64 -32.55
N GLU A 320 -20.49 -29.68 -33.10
CA GLU A 320 -21.10 -30.58 -34.12
C GLU A 320 -22.34 -31.30 -33.58
N ARG A 321 -22.26 -31.89 -32.36
CA ARG A 321 -23.39 -32.58 -31.71
C ARG A 321 -24.55 -31.62 -31.41
N LEU A 322 -24.24 -30.39 -30.96
CA LEU A 322 -25.27 -29.34 -30.76
C LEU A 322 -25.96 -28.96 -32.08
N ASN A 323 -25.20 -28.84 -33.18
CA ASN A 323 -25.75 -28.59 -34.52
C ASN A 323 -26.59 -29.76 -35.07
N GLU A 324 -26.36 -31.00 -34.65
CA GLU A 324 -27.15 -32.17 -34.93
C GLU A 324 -28.46 -32.23 -34.10
N GLY A 325 -28.60 -31.34 -33.10
CA GLY A 325 -29.80 -31.14 -32.30
C GLY A 325 -29.78 -31.87 -30.96
N GLU A 326 -28.59 -32.23 -30.46
CA GLU A 326 -28.47 -32.71 -29.08
C GLU A 326 -28.71 -31.58 -28.09
N GLU A 327 -29.25 -31.93 -26.94
CA GLU A 327 -29.53 -30.91 -25.88
C GLU A 327 -28.25 -30.47 -25.19
N PHE A 328 -28.06 -29.15 -25.08
CA PHE A 328 -26.89 -28.55 -24.48
C PHE A 328 -26.66 -29.05 -23.02
N ALA A 329 -27.77 -29.20 -22.24
CA ALA A 329 -27.68 -29.64 -20.86
C ALA A 329 -27.22 -31.10 -20.73
N ASP A 330 -27.62 -31.98 -21.65
CA ASP A 330 -27.21 -33.38 -21.66
C ASP A 330 -25.71 -33.47 -21.99
N LEU A 331 -25.27 -32.71 -22.99
CA LEU A 331 -23.85 -32.65 -23.38
C LEU A 331 -22.98 -32.09 -22.27
N ALA A 332 -23.44 -31.02 -21.60
CA ALA A 332 -22.72 -30.45 -20.46
C ALA A 332 -22.54 -31.48 -19.35
N ALA A 333 -23.59 -32.24 -19.02
CA ALA A 333 -23.52 -33.29 -18.02
C ALA A 333 -22.63 -34.47 -18.40
N GLU A 334 -22.52 -34.76 -19.72
CA GLU A 334 -21.75 -35.89 -20.24
C GLU A 334 -20.25 -35.59 -20.34
N VAL A 335 -19.88 -34.40 -20.89
CA VAL A 335 -18.49 -34.13 -21.31
C VAL A 335 -17.84 -32.95 -20.66
N SER A 336 -18.59 -32.04 -19.96
CA SER A 336 -17.99 -30.89 -19.37
C SER A 336 -17.08 -31.24 -18.18
N THR A 337 -15.87 -30.69 -18.19
CA THR A 337 -14.89 -30.80 -17.09
C THR A 337 -15.15 -29.80 -16.00
N ASP A 338 -16.07 -28.83 -16.20
CA ASP A 338 -16.48 -27.89 -15.13
C ASP A 338 -17.48 -28.55 -14.17
N SER A 339 -16.97 -29.13 -13.11
CA SER A 339 -17.79 -29.78 -12.08
C SER A 339 -18.78 -28.83 -11.37
N GLY A 340 -18.59 -27.52 -11.51
CA GLY A 340 -19.45 -26.51 -10.87
C GLY A 340 -20.81 -26.37 -11.58
N SER A 341 -20.83 -26.43 -12.92
CA SER A 341 -22.04 -26.22 -13.72
C SER A 341 -22.50 -27.46 -14.53
N ALA A 342 -21.61 -28.42 -14.78
CA ALA A 342 -21.94 -29.59 -15.61
C ALA A 342 -23.23 -30.30 -15.22
N ALA A 343 -23.42 -30.62 -13.94
CA ALA A 343 -24.61 -31.30 -13.41
C ALA A 343 -25.90 -30.46 -13.51
N GLN A 344 -25.76 -29.14 -13.68
CA GLN A 344 -26.85 -28.18 -13.90
C GLN A 344 -27.02 -27.85 -15.40
N GLY A 345 -26.49 -28.67 -16.30
CA GLY A 345 -26.59 -28.45 -17.73
C GLY A 345 -25.68 -27.34 -18.26
N GLY A 346 -24.60 -27.05 -17.54
CA GLY A 346 -23.65 -25.97 -17.84
C GLY A 346 -24.10 -24.58 -17.44
N ASP A 347 -25.23 -24.46 -16.72
CA ASP A 347 -25.80 -23.16 -16.32
C ASP A 347 -24.87 -22.36 -15.38
N LEU A 348 -24.53 -21.15 -15.79
CA LEU A 348 -23.70 -20.20 -15.05
C LEU A 348 -24.54 -19.16 -14.27
N GLY A 349 -25.85 -19.16 -14.50
CA GLY A 349 -26.76 -18.15 -13.96
C GLY A 349 -26.57 -16.77 -14.57
N TRP A 350 -27.08 -15.76 -13.89
CA TRP A 350 -26.89 -14.35 -14.25
C TRP A 350 -25.54 -13.85 -13.78
N VAL A 351 -24.77 -13.33 -14.70
CA VAL A 351 -23.40 -12.85 -14.43
C VAL A 351 -23.19 -11.45 -15.02
N PRO A 352 -22.62 -10.54 -14.25
CA PRO A 352 -22.21 -9.23 -14.75
C PRO A 352 -20.91 -9.35 -15.57
N GLN A 353 -20.65 -8.36 -16.43
CA GLN A 353 -19.42 -8.28 -17.22
C GLN A 353 -18.16 -8.31 -16.31
N GLY A 354 -17.13 -9.02 -16.76
CA GLY A 354 -15.88 -9.19 -16.00
C GLY A 354 -15.95 -10.30 -14.94
N SER A 355 -16.96 -11.16 -15.00
CA SER A 355 -17.08 -12.36 -14.13
C SER A 355 -16.16 -13.50 -14.55
N PHE A 356 -15.76 -13.54 -15.81
CA PHE A 356 -14.96 -14.61 -16.40
C PHE A 356 -13.60 -14.12 -16.89
N VAL A 357 -12.74 -15.04 -17.31
CA VAL A 357 -11.52 -14.71 -18.06
C VAL A 357 -11.87 -14.02 -19.37
N ALA A 358 -11.03 -13.09 -19.83
CA ALA A 358 -11.35 -12.18 -20.92
C ALA A 358 -11.95 -12.83 -22.18
N PRO A 359 -11.44 -13.97 -22.75
CA PRO A 359 -12.03 -14.54 -23.94
C PRO A 359 -13.46 -15.06 -23.73
N VAL A 360 -13.74 -15.63 -22.55
CA VAL A 360 -15.08 -16.13 -22.18
C VAL A 360 -16.03 -14.97 -21.92
N ASP A 361 -15.57 -13.96 -21.21
CA ASP A 361 -16.36 -12.76 -20.88
C ASP A 361 -16.75 -12.00 -22.16
N GLU A 362 -15.82 -11.79 -23.08
CA GLU A 362 -16.06 -11.16 -24.36
C GLU A 362 -17.13 -11.93 -25.17
N ALA A 363 -17.05 -13.25 -25.19
CA ALA A 363 -18.03 -14.09 -25.87
C ALA A 363 -19.41 -13.99 -25.25
N VAL A 364 -19.52 -14.09 -23.92
CA VAL A 364 -20.79 -13.99 -23.18
C VAL A 364 -21.50 -12.66 -23.47
N PHE A 365 -20.76 -11.56 -23.62
CA PHE A 365 -21.35 -10.24 -23.85
C PHE A 365 -21.44 -9.80 -25.32
N SER A 366 -20.80 -10.54 -26.26
CA SER A 366 -20.86 -10.22 -27.69
C SER A 366 -21.74 -11.17 -28.51
N LEU A 367 -21.88 -12.44 -28.09
CA LEU A 367 -22.69 -13.43 -28.80
C LEU A 367 -24.17 -13.04 -28.89
N PRO A 368 -24.85 -13.28 -30.02
CA PRO A 368 -26.29 -13.15 -30.06
C PRO A 368 -26.99 -14.14 -29.12
N ILE A 369 -28.13 -13.70 -28.56
CA ILE A 369 -28.93 -14.54 -27.66
C ILE A 369 -29.46 -15.76 -28.43
N GLY A 370 -29.28 -16.94 -27.86
CA GLY A 370 -29.71 -18.25 -28.43
C GLY A 370 -28.73 -18.83 -29.45
N GLU A 371 -27.56 -18.22 -29.65
CA GLU A 371 -26.51 -18.76 -30.50
C GLU A 371 -25.42 -19.45 -29.66
N VAL A 372 -24.91 -20.57 -30.19
CA VAL A 372 -23.77 -21.31 -29.63
C VAL A 372 -22.48 -20.76 -30.23
N SER A 373 -21.48 -20.56 -29.40
CA SER A 373 -20.16 -20.08 -29.86
C SER A 373 -19.39 -21.12 -30.67
N GLU A 374 -18.44 -20.68 -31.47
CA GLU A 374 -17.29 -21.49 -31.83
C GLU A 374 -16.47 -21.82 -30.57
N PRO A 375 -15.56 -22.85 -30.64
CA PRO A 375 -14.65 -23.15 -29.54
C PRO A 375 -13.80 -21.93 -29.10
N ILE A 376 -13.78 -21.60 -27.80
CA ILE A 376 -13.08 -20.47 -27.23
C ILE A 376 -11.98 -20.97 -26.30
N GLU A 377 -10.74 -20.64 -26.61
CA GLU A 377 -9.58 -20.99 -25.77
C GLU A 377 -9.49 -20.10 -24.52
N SER A 378 -9.17 -20.72 -23.39
CA SER A 378 -8.84 -20.03 -22.15
C SER A 378 -7.72 -20.76 -21.39
N THR A 379 -7.30 -20.19 -20.25
CA THR A 379 -6.33 -20.84 -19.34
C THR A 379 -6.88 -22.13 -18.67
N PHE A 380 -8.18 -22.38 -18.77
CA PHE A 380 -8.84 -23.54 -18.17
C PHE A 380 -9.11 -24.66 -19.18
N GLY A 381 -8.96 -24.38 -20.46
CA GLY A 381 -9.29 -25.27 -21.57
C GLY A 381 -10.14 -24.57 -22.63
N TRP A 382 -10.97 -25.35 -23.33
CA TRP A 382 -11.82 -24.90 -24.41
C TRP A 382 -13.27 -24.82 -23.98
N HIS A 383 -13.92 -23.69 -24.25
CA HIS A 383 -15.30 -23.42 -23.89
C HIS A 383 -16.19 -23.39 -25.12
N VAL A 384 -17.37 -23.97 -24.99
CA VAL A 384 -18.51 -23.75 -25.88
C VAL A 384 -19.60 -23.07 -25.08
N ILE A 385 -20.04 -21.89 -25.52
CA ILE A 385 -20.89 -20.98 -24.75
C ILE A 385 -22.21 -20.75 -25.50
N GLU A 386 -23.31 -20.66 -24.76
CA GLU A 386 -24.58 -20.14 -25.23
C GLU A 386 -25.12 -19.11 -24.31
N VAL A 387 -25.52 -17.97 -24.85
CA VAL A 387 -26.17 -16.87 -24.12
C VAL A 387 -27.68 -17.04 -24.19
N LEU A 388 -28.33 -17.22 -23.05
CA LEU A 388 -29.77 -17.46 -22.98
C LEU A 388 -30.58 -16.17 -22.93
N GLU A 389 -30.12 -15.21 -22.14
CA GLU A 389 -30.78 -13.93 -21.94
C GLU A 389 -29.75 -12.85 -21.62
N ARG A 390 -30.09 -11.57 -21.82
CA ARG A 390 -29.29 -10.40 -21.43
C ARG A 390 -30.22 -9.27 -21.04
N GLU A 391 -30.04 -8.72 -19.83
CA GLU A 391 -30.87 -7.64 -19.32
C GLU A 391 -30.14 -6.82 -18.22
N GLU A 392 -30.61 -5.57 -18.02
CA GLU A 392 -30.21 -4.76 -16.89
C GLU A 392 -30.78 -5.37 -15.59
N ARG A 393 -29.91 -5.67 -14.64
CA ARG A 393 -30.27 -6.28 -13.35
C ARG A 393 -29.52 -5.66 -12.20
N GLU A 394 -30.16 -5.67 -11.03
CA GLU A 394 -29.49 -5.28 -9.78
C GLU A 394 -28.32 -6.24 -9.50
N LEU A 395 -27.15 -5.65 -9.22
CA LEU A 395 -25.97 -6.40 -8.82
C LEU A 395 -26.20 -7.11 -7.48
N SER A 396 -25.69 -8.31 -7.34
CA SER A 396 -25.62 -8.93 -6.02
C SER A 396 -24.86 -8.05 -5.03
N PRO A 397 -25.11 -8.13 -3.71
CA PRO A 397 -24.36 -7.35 -2.73
C PRO A 397 -22.84 -7.58 -2.81
N GLY A 398 -22.42 -8.79 -3.23
CA GLY A 398 -21.02 -9.14 -3.44
C GLY A 398 -20.42 -8.43 -4.65
N ASP A 399 -21.10 -8.48 -5.79
CA ASP A 399 -20.67 -7.85 -7.05
C ASP A 399 -20.66 -6.33 -6.90
N TYR A 400 -21.70 -5.74 -6.31
CA TYR A 400 -21.73 -4.31 -6.04
C TYR A 400 -20.55 -3.87 -5.16
N ALA A 401 -20.27 -4.58 -4.07
CA ALA A 401 -19.10 -4.29 -3.24
C ALA A 401 -17.76 -4.48 -3.99
N GLN A 402 -17.71 -5.39 -4.94
CA GLN A 402 -16.53 -5.56 -5.81
C GLN A 402 -16.39 -4.38 -6.77
N ARG A 403 -17.46 -3.93 -7.43
CA ARG A 403 -17.46 -2.74 -8.28
C ARG A 403 -17.01 -1.49 -7.52
N GLN A 404 -17.53 -1.29 -6.32
CA GLN A 404 -17.11 -0.17 -5.47
C GLN A 404 -15.59 -0.22 -5.18
N ARG A 405 -15.03 -1.41 -4.93
CA ARG A 405 -13.58 -1.55 -4.73
C ARG A 405 -12.78 -1.28 -6.00
N GLN A 406 -13.32 -1.64 -7.16
CA GLN A 406 -12.66 -1.44 -8.46
C GLN A 406 -12.73 0.01 -8.95
N ALA A 407 -13.78 0.75 -8.59
CA ALA A 407 -14.02 2.12 -9.06
C ALA A 407 -12.80 3.03 -8.89
N TYR A 408 -12.19 3.01 -7.71
CA TYR A 408 -10.97 3.78 -7.45
C TYR A 408 -9.79 3.35 -8.34
N THR A 409 -9.58 2.05 -8.51
CA THR A 409 -8.47 1.54 -9.33
C THR A 409 -8.67 1.87 -10.80
N THR A 410 -9.91 1.79 -11.29
CA THR A 410 -10.27 2.16 -12.65
C THR A 410 -10.02 3.65 -12.87
N TRP A 411 -10.57 4.50 -11.99
CA TRP A 411 -10.33 5.93 -12.04
C TRP A 411 -8.83 6.27 -12.01
N LEU A 412 -8.05 5.65 -11.12
CA LEU A 412 -6.62 5.94 -11.01
C LEU A 412 -5.85 5.60 -12.29
N ASN A 413 -6.19 4.47 -12.92
CA ASN A 413 -5.57 4.08 -14.19
C ASN A 413 -5.93 5.06 -15.32
N GLU A 414 -7.18 5.49 -15.38
CA GLU A 414 -7.65 6.48 -16.34
C GLU A 414 -7.00 7.86 -16.10
N ALA A 415 -6.97 8.31 -14.85
CA ALA A 415 -6.32 9.56 -14.46
C ALA A 415 -4.81 9.55 -14.80
N ARG A 416 -4.12 8.45 -14.53
CA ARG A 416 -2.70 8.28 -14.92
C ARG A 416 -2.51 8.29 -16.43
N ALA A 417 -3.40 7.67 -17.20
CA ALA A 417 -3.33 7.64 -18.65
C ALA A 417 -3.61 9.02 -19.29
N ALA A 418 -4.46 9.81 -18.65
CA ALA A 418 -4.81 11.17 -19.12
C ALA A 418 -3.78 12.23 -18.71
N ALA A 419 -3.03 12.00 -17.62
CA ALA A 419 -2.07 12.97 -17.09
C ALA A 419 -0.79 13.03 -17.92
N THR A 420 -0.18 14.22 -18.01
CA THR A 420 1.19 14.39 -18.49
C THR A 420 2.14 14.14 -17.32
N ILE A 421 2.86 13.03 -17.37
CA ILE A 421 3.79 12.64 -16.31
C ILE A 421 5.23 12.67 -16.87
N GLU A 422 6.07 13.53 -16.28
CA GLU A 422 7.50 13.59 -16.60
C GLU A 422 8.31 13.05 -15.43
N ASP A 423 9.00 11.93 -15.65
CA ASP A 423 9.77 11.23 -14.62
C ASP A 423 11.25 11.62 -14.69
N PHE A 424 11.73 12.29 -13.67
CA PHE A 424 13.14 12.70 -13.49
C PHE A 424 13.84 11.91 -12.38
N TRP A 425 13.21 10.85 -11.89
CA TRP A 425 13.76 10.07 -10.81
C TRP A 425 15.06 9.36 -11.24
N THR A 426 16.06 9.42 -10.35
CA THR A 426 17.31 8.69 -10.46
C THR A 426 17.69 8.18 -9.06
N ALA A 427 18.43 7.08 -8.99
CA ALA A 427 18.74 6.43 -7.70
C ALA A 427 19.54 7.32 -6.74
N ASP A 428 20.30 8.30 -7.26
CA ASP A 428 21.04 9.27 -6.45
C ASP A 428 20.17 10.31 -5.75
N LYS A 429 18.91 10.48 -6.20
CA LYS A 429 17.90 11.32 -5.52
C LYS A 429 17.37 10.67 -4.26
N ALA A 430 17.45 9.34 -4.13
CA ALA A 430 17.02 8.64 -2.94
C ALA A 430 17.85 9.05 -1.71
N PRO A 431 17.24 9.15 -0.52
CA PRO A 431 17.99 9.42 0.70
C PRO A 431 18.93 8.25 1.02
N ALA A 432 20.08 8.56 1.65
CA ALA A 432 20.99 7.51 2.11
C ALA A 432 20.24 6.49 2.97
N ASP A 433 20.51 5.22 2.73
CA ASP A 433 19.90 4.12 3.46
C ASP A 433 20.89 3.59 4.51
N SER A 434 20.49 3.62 5.78
CA SER A 434 21.24 3.02 6.88
C SER A 434 21.05 1.50 7.00
N GLY A 435 20.21 0.92 6.14
CA GLY A 435 19.79 -0.48 6.23
C GLY A 435 18.69 -0.71 7.27
N PRO A 436 18.06 -1.90 7.27
CA PRO A 436 17.08 -2.25 8.28
C PRO A 436 17.73 -2.34 9.66
N PRO A 437 16.95 -2.13 10.76
CA PRO A 437 17.48 -2.27 12.10
C PRO A 437 18.05 -3.67 12.31
N THR A 438 19.29 -3.74 12.84
CA THR A 438 19.91 -5.01 13.17
C THR A 438 19.18 -5.63 14.36
N PRO A 439 18.83 -6.93 14.32
CA PRO A 439 18.24 -7.59 15.47
C PRO A 439 19.17 -7.39 16.68
N SER A 440 18.64 -6.85 17.76
CA SER A 440 19.32 -6.92 19.06
C SER A 440 19.33 -8.38 19.50
N LEU A 441 20.50 -9.03 19.44
CA LEU A 441 20.76 -10.39 19.92
C LEU A 441 20.55 -10.49 21.42
#